data_2e3c4d09eb4488122db40d78a92ee676
#
_entry.id   2e3c4d09eb4488122db40d78a92ee676
#
_cell.length_a   1.000
_cell.length_b   1.000
_cell.length_c   1.000
_cell.angle_alpha   90.00
_cell.angle_beta   90.00
_cell.angle_gamma   90.00
#
_symmetry.space_group_name_H-M   'P 1'
#
loop_
_entity.id
_entity.type
_entity.pdbx_description
1 polymer ?
#
loop_
_entity_poly.entity_id
_entity_poly.type
_entity_poly.pdbx_seq_one_letter_code
_entity_poly.pdbx_strand_id
1 'polypeptide(L)'
;MTDLQECRRKIDEIDNQMVELFEKRMKVCEEVAEYKIHTGKKVLDPEREHAKLEEIRKKAHGEFNELGAQELFQQIMXVLERG
;
A
#
# COMPACT_ATOMS: atom_id res chain seq x y z
N MET A 1 -30.76 -8.41 -8.19
CA MET A 1 -29.59 -8.55 -9.07
C MET A 1 -28.93 -7.20 -9.29
N THR A 2 -27.63 -7.16 -9.24
CA THR A 2 -26.93 -5.88 -9.32
C THR A 2 -26.67 -5.46 -10.76
N ASP A 3 -26.97 -4.20 -11.03
CA ASP A 3 -26.74 -3.60 -12.34
C ASP A 3 -25.23 -3.42 -12.55
N LEU A 4 -24.73 -3.78 -13.74
CA LEU A 4 -23.32 -3.64 -14.06
C LEU A 4 -22.85 -2.19 -13.97
N GLN A 5 -23.67 -1.25 -14.44
CA GLN A 5 -23.33 0.16 -14.35
C GLN A 5 -23.17 0.61 -12.91
N GLU A 6 -24.06 0.13 -12.04
CA GLU A 6 -23.98 0.49 -10.63
C GLU A 6 -22.72 -0.09 -10.00
N CYS A 7 -22.37 -1.33 -10.36
CA CYS A 7 -21.14 -1.93 -9.86
C CYS A 7 -19.92 -1.12 -10.30
N ARG A 8 -19.90 -0.69 -11.55
CA ARG A 8 -18.77 0.08 -12.06
C ARG A 8 -18.65 1.43 -11.38
N ARG A 9 -19.79 2.06 -11.08
CA ARG A 9 -19.79 3.31 -10.36
C ARG A 9 -19.16 3.13 -8.96
N LYS A 10 -19.55 2.06 -8.29
CA LYS A 10 -19.01 1.77 -6.97
C LYS A 10 -17.52 1.51 -7.03
N ILE A 11 -17.08 0.77 -8.04
CA ILE A 11 -15.65 0.50 -8.21
C ILE A 11 -14.89 1.81 -8.44
N ASP A 12 -15.45 2.69 -9.27
CA ASP A 12 -14.79 3.97 -9.54
C ASP A 12 -14.64 4.80 -8.26
N GLU A 13 -15.66 4.79 -7.41
CA GLU A 13 -15.57 5.50 -6.13
C GLU A 13 -14.47 4.92 -5.24
N ILE A 14 -14.42 3.59 -5.19
CA ILE A 14 -13.40 2.93 -4.40
C ILE A 14 -12.00 3.24 -4.95
N ASP A 15 -11.87 3.20 -6.28
CA ASP A 15 -10.59 3.50 -6.90
C ASP A 15 -10.13 4.92 -6.57
N ASN A 16 -11.06 5.88 -6.58
CA ASN A 16 -10.72 7.25 -6.22
C ASN A 16 -10.20 7.33 -4.79
N GLN A 17 -10.84 6.60 -3.88
CA GLN A 17 -10.38 6.56 -2.50
C GLN A 17 -9.00 5.91 -2.38
N MET A 18 -8.76 4.87 -3.18
CA MET A 18 -7.46 4.21 -3.16
C MET A 18 -6.35 5.15 -3.63
N VAL A 19 -6.62 5.95 -4.65
CA VAL A 19 -5.63 6.92 -5.12
C VAL A 19 -5.34 7.94 -4.03
N GLU A 20 -6.37 8.44 -3.37
CA GLU A 20 -6.18 9.42 -2.30
C GLU A 20 -5.35 8.83 -1.15
N LEU A 21 -5.67 7.61 -0.76
CA LEU A 21 -4.95 6.96 0.32
C LEU A 21 -3.51 6.66 -0.07
N PHE A 22 -3.30 6.25 -1.32
CA PHE A 22 -1.95 6.02 -1.81
C PHE A 22 -1.12 7.30 -1.74
N GLU A 23 -1.69 8.42 -2.17
CA GLU A 23 -0.97 9.69 -2.14
C GLU A 23 -0.65 10.11 -0.72
N LYS A 24 -1.59 9.93 0.21
CA LYS A 24 -1.33 10.23 1.62
C LYS A 24 -0.20 9.36 2.17
N ARG A 25 -0.22 8.09 1.82
CA ARG A 25 0.80 7.17 2.28
C ARG A 25 2.18 7.59 1.77
N MET A 26 2.25 7.96 0.50
CA MET A 26 3.52 8.37 -0.10
C MET A 26 4.04 9.65 0.54
N LYS A 27 3.16 10.55 0.91
CA LYS A 27 3.59 11.78 1.57
C LYS A 27 4.20 11.48 2.93
N VAL A 28 3.58 10.58 3.68
CA VAL A 28 4.13 10.18 4.98
C VAL A 28 5.46 9.46 4.79
N CYS A 29 5.58 8.64 3.73
CA CYS A 29 6.84 7.97 3.44
C CYS A 29 7.96 8.96 3.17
N GLU A 30 7.64 10.07 2.51
CA GLU A 30 8.63 11.13 2.30
C GLU A 30 9.12 11.70 3.64
N GLU A 31 8.19 11.88 4.57
CA GLU A 31 8.56 12.38 5.88
C GLU A 31 9.47 11.40 6.62
N VAL A 32 9.17 10.11 6.50
CA VAL A 32 10.00 9.09 7.12
C VAL A 32 11.40 9.10 6.51
N ALA A 33 11.47 9.21 5.18
CA ALA A 33 12.77 9.25 4.50
C ALA A 33 13.59 10.45 4.95
N GLU A 34 12.96 11.62 5.08
CA GLU A 34 13.65 12.79 5.55
C GLU A 34 14.19 12.60 6.96
N TYR A 35 13.38 12.02 7.82
CA TYR A 35 13.80 11.75 9.19
C TYR A 35 15.02 10.82 9.22
N LYS A 36 14.97 9.75 8.43
CA LYS A 36 16.06 8.78 8.42
C LYS A 36 17.34 9.41 7.88
N ILE A 37 17.23 10.22 6.84
CA ILE A 37 18.39 10.90 6.29
C ILE A 37 19.02 11.81 7.33
N HIS A 38 18.20 12.59 8.02
CA HIS A 38 18.70 13.53 9.04
C HIS A 38 19.34 12.83 10.22
N THR A 39 18.86 11.65 10.56
CA THR A 39 19.38 10.91 11.72
C THR A 39 20.43 9.88 11.34
N GLY A 40 20.77 9.78 10.07
CA GLY A 40 21.78 8.84 9.61
C GLY A 40 21.31 7.40 9.51
N LYS A 41 20.01 7.19 9.59
CA LYS A 41 19.47 5.84 9.46
C LYS A 41 19.29 5.48 8.00
N LYS A 42 19.32 4.18 7.72
CA LYS A 42 19.05 3.71 6.35
C LYS A 42 17.61 3.97 5.98
N VAL A 43 17.40 4.47 4.77
CA VAL A 43 16.05 4.74 4.30
C VAL A 43 15.29 3.44 4.07
N LEU A 44 15.92 2.48 3.43
CA LEU A 44 15.29 1.19 3.20
C LEU A 44 15.44 0.29 4.41
N ASP A 45 14.37 -0.42 4.74
CA ASP A 45 14.33 -1.28 5.90
C ASP A 45 13.65 -2.59 5.52
N PRO A 46 14.44 -3.55 4.98
CA PRO A 46 13.85 -4.81 4.51
C PRO A 46 13.11 -5.60 5.57
N GLU A 47 13.60 -5.57 6.81
CA GLU A 47 12.93 -6.30 7.88
C GLU A 47 11.56 -5.71 8.18
N ARG A 48 11.47 -4.38 8.19
CA ARG A 48 10.21 -3.69 8.40
C ARG A 48 9.24 -4.01 7.27
N GLU A 49 9.74 -4.00 6.03
CA GLU A 49 8.90 -4.30 4.88
C GLU A 49 8.36 -5.70 4.93
N HIS A 50 9.22 -6.66 5.29
CA HIS A 50 8.79 -8.05 5.40
C HIS A 50 7.72 -8.22 6.47
N ALA A 51 7.94 -7.62 7.63
CA ALA A 51 6.98 -7.70 8.73
C ALA A 51 5.65 -7.06 8.34
N LYS A 52 5.72 -5.96 7.61
CA LYS A 52 4.50 -5.27 7.18
C LYS A 52 3.70 -6.12 6.20
N LEU A 53 4.39 -6.79 5.28
CA LEU A 53 3.69 -7.65 4.32
C LEU A 53 2.97 -8.79 5.03
N GLU A 54 3.60 -9.37 6.06
CA GLU A 54 2.94 -10.40 6.85
C GLU A 54 1.72 -9.84 7.57
N GLU A 55 1.84 -8.66 8.11
CA GLU A 55 0.73 -8.00 8.80
C GLU A 55 -0.43 -7.73 7.83
N ILE A 56 -0.12 -7.24 6.64
CA ILE A 56 -1.13 -6.98 5.63
C ILE A 56 -1.87 -8.26 5.27
N ARG A 57 -1.11 -9.34 5.10
CA ARG A 57 -1.71 -10.61 4.75
C ARG A 57 -2.72 -11.05 5.81
N LYS A 58 -2.36 -10.88 7.09
CA LYS A 58 -3.24 -11.29 8.17
C LYS A 58 -4.50 -10.43 8.26
N LYS A 59 -4.44 -9.19 7.80
CA LYS A 59 -5.60 -8.31 7.86
C LYS A 59 -6.62 -8.61 6.77
N ALA A 60 -6.20 -9.16 5.65
CA ALA A 60 -7.12 -9.50 4.57
C ALA A 60 -7.87 -10.78 4.91
N HIS A 61 -9.03 -10.94 4.35
CA HIS A 61 -9.89 -12.10 4.63
C HIS A 61 -10.04 -12.95 3.38
N GLY A 62 -9.66 -14.22 3.51
CA GLY A 62 -9.75 -15.18 2.42
C GLY A 62 -8.44 -15.27 1.66
N GLU A 63 -8.15 -16.48 1.19
CA GLU A 63 -6.87 -16.77 0.55
C GLU A 63 -6.60 -15.87 -0.64
N PHE A 64 -7.62 -15.67 -1.48
CA PHE A 64 -7.46 -14.83 -2.66
C PHE A 64 -7.08 -13.40 -2.26
N ASN A 65 -7.82 -12.85 -1.30
CA ASN A 65 -7.56 -11.47 -0.85
C ASN A 65 -6.22 -11.36 -0.12
N GLU A 66 -5.83 -12.38 0.63
CA GLU A 66 -4.55 -12.36 1.32
C GLU A 66 -3.40 -12.23 0.35
N LEU A 67 -3.42 -13.04 -0.71
CA LEU A 67 -2.36 -13.00 -1.71
C LEU A 67 -2.40 -11.71 -2.52
N GLY A 68 -3.61 -11.29 -2.90
CA GLY A 68 -3.75 -10.06 -3.67
C GLY A 68 -3.29 -8.84 -2.90
N ALA A 69 -3.67 -8.74 -1.63
CA ALA A 69 -3.26 -7.62 -0.81
C ALA A 69 -1.75 -7.60 -0.62
N GLN A 70 -1.16 -8.78 -0.41
CA GLN A 70 0.28 -8.85 -0.25
C GLN A 70 1.01 -8.38 -1.50
N GLU A 71 0.54 -8.82 -2.66
CA GLU A 71 1.14 -8.41 -3.93
C GLU A 71 1.00 -6.90 -4.14
N LEU A 72 -0.17 -6.37 -3.83
CA LEU A 72 -0.41 -4.94 -3.99
C LEU A 72 0.56 -4.13 -3.12
N PHE A 73 0.68 -4.48 -1.85
CA PHE A 73 1.55 -3.73 -0.96
C PHE A 73 3.02 -3.93 -1.27
N GLN A 74 3.38 -5.07 -1.82
CA GLN A 74 4.75 -5.27 -2.28
C GLN A 74 5.08 -4.28 -3.39
N GLN A 75 4.14 -4.05 -4.30
CA GLN A 75 4.33 -3.07 -5.37
C GLN A 75 4.40 -1.65 -4.80
N ILE A 76 3.56 -1.34 -3.84
CA ILE A 76 3.57 -0.02 -3.21
C ILE A 76 4.93 0.24 -2.55
N MET A 77 5.48 -0.73 -1.92
CA MET A 77 6.78 -0.58 -1.26
C MET A 77 7.92 -0.41 -2.24
N UNK A 78 7.69 -0.99 -3.19
CA UNK A 78 8.55 -0.89 -3.96
C UNK A 78 8.72 0.23 -4.57
N VAL A 79 7.88 1.03 -4.73
CA VAL A 79 7.95 2.36 -5.34
C VAL A 79 9.14 3.13 -4.79
N LEU A 80 9.38 2.98 -3.50
CA LEU A 80 10.49 3.68 -2.87
C LEU A 80 11.83 3.29 -3.48
N GLU A 81 11.97 2.05 -3.90
CA GLU A 81 13.22 1.57 -4.46
C GLU A 81 13.46 2.10 -5.87
N ARG A 82 12.42 2.51 -6.56
CA ARG A 82 12.53 3.01 -7.92
C ARG A 82 13.13 4.41 -7.97
N GLY A 83 12.93 5.16 -6.89
CA GLY A 83 13.36 6.53 -6.84
C GLY A 83 14.83 6.69 -6.81
#